data_9af2f615eb8d2596808ee4048ffd7994
#
_entry.id   9af2f615eb8d2596808ee4048ffd7994
#
_cell.length_a   1.000
_cell.length_b   1.000
_cell.length_c   1.000
_cell.angle_alpha   90.00
_cell.angle_beta   90.00
_cell.angle_gamma   90.00
#
_symmetry.space_group_name_H-M   'P 1'
#
loop_
_entity.id
_entity.type
_entity.pdbx_description
1 polymer ?
#
loop_
_entity_poly.entity_id
_entity_poly.type
_entity_poly.pdbx_seq_one_letter_code
_entity_poly.pdbx_strand_id
1 'polypeptide(L)'
;DGGAESEIEYENFNAVRADVDFKGFNIHPGSAKNTMINAALVAMEFDRMLPAGETPRDTEGYEGFYHLNHMSGNVEKANLNYILRDHDADNIAKRQEIMKEITAKLNEKYGADTVSLTLKEEYRNMAEKIKPNFHLIENAKKAVQKSGVEPQVIPVRGGTDGARLSFMGLPCPNLGTGSYACHGPYEHTTAEGMDIVVDTLTELVRLYGEMK
;
A
#
# COMPACT_ATOMS: atom_id res chain seq x y z
N ASP A 1 1.49 6.93 -15.43
CA ASP A 1 1.74 6.04 -14.32
C ASP A 1 0.98 4.73 -14.60
N GLY A 2 1.68 3.60 -14.65
CA GLY A 2 1.15 2.29 -15.04
C GLY A 2 2.23 1.42 -15.65
N GLY A 3 1.95 0.13 -15.84
CA GLY A 3 2.87 -0.87 -16.38
C GLY A 3 2.74 -1.05 -17.89
N ALA A 4 2.39 -2.28 -18.32
CA ALA A 4 2.29 -2.63 -19.75
C ALA A 4 1.27 -1.74 -20.49
N GLU A 5 1.46 -1.56 -21.78
CA GLU A 5 0.65 -0.70 -22.65
C GLU A 5 -0.84 -1.05 -22.69
N SER A 6 -1.21 -2.28 -22.33
CA SER A 6 -2.60 -2.76 -22.26
C SER A 6 -3.30 -2.46 -20.93
N GLU A 7 -2.57 -2.03 -19.90
CA GLU A 7 -3.08 -1.91 -18.56
C GLU A 7 -3.88 -0.63 -18.33
N ILE A 8 -4.98 -0.77 -17.61
CA ILE A 8 -5.84 0.32 -17.15
C ILE A 8 -6.07 0.09 -15.65
N GLU A 9 -5.76 1.08 -14.84
CA GLU A 9 -5.79 0.93 -13.40
C GLU A 9 -6.68 2.02 -12.77
N TYR A 10 -7.67 1.61 -12.00
CA TYR A 10 -8.56 2.53 -11.27
C TYR A 10 -8.74 2.15 -9.81
N GLU A 11 -8.05 1.12 -9.37
CA GLU A 11 -7.99 0.65 -8.00
C GLU A 11 -6.54 0.58 -7.54
N ASN A 12 -6.26 1.12 -6.39
CA ASN A 12 -4.96 1.06 -5.73
C ASN A 12 -5.13 0.73 -4.25
N PHE A 13 -4.07 0.41 -3.54
CA PHE A 13 -4.16 0.18 -2.10
C PHE A 13 -4.65 1.42 -1.34
N ASN A 14 -5.40 1.20 -0.25
CA ASN A 14 -5.38 2.09 0.90
C ASN A 14 -4.07 1.88 1.66
N ALA A 15 -3.49 2.94 2.14
CA ALA A 15 -2.18 2.92 2.76
C ALA A 15 -2.17 3.60 4.12
N VAL A 16 -1.69 2.88 5.11
CA VAL A 16 -1.46 3.39 6.46
C VAL A 16 -0.02 3.08 6.86
N ARG A 17 0.64 4.07 7.43
CA ARG A 17 1.89 3.90 8.15
C ARG A 17 1.59 3.70 9.63
N ALA A 18 2.28 2.76 10.25
CA ALA A 18 2.22 2.52 11.67
C ALA A 18 3.61 2.60 12.29
N ASP A 19 3.80 3.53 13.22
CA ASP A 19 4.99 3.63 14.04
C ASP A 19 4.67 3.09 15.43
N VAL A 20 5.40 2.08 15.87
CA VAL A 20 5.24 1.43 17.18
C VAL A 20 6.50 1.65 18.00
N ASP A 21 6.38 2.41 19.05
CA ASP A 21 7.47 2.69 19.98
C ASP A 21 7.35 1.85 21.24
N PHE A 22 8.45 1.32 21.71
CA PHE A 22 8.57 0.47 22.88
C PHE A 22 9.49 1.09 23.89
N LYS A 23 9.05 1.17 25.15
CA LYS A 23 9.81 1.66 26.30
C LYS A 23 10.12 0.50 27.24
N GLY A 24 11.40 0.23 27.44
CA GLY A 24 11.87 -0.78 28.38
C GLY A 24 12.26 -0.21 29.73
N PHE A 25 12.55 -1.12 30.63
CA PHE A 25 13.14 -0.82 31.93
C PHE A 25 14.41 -1.67 32.11
N ASN A 26 15.56 -1.02 32.03
CA ASN A 26 16.85 -1.68 32.12
C ASN A 26 17.31 -1.80 33.57
N ILE A 27 17.89 -2.93 33.91
CA ILE A 27 18.54 -3.22 35.22
C ILE A 27 19.65 -4.23 34.97
N HIS A 28 20.58 -4.36 35.92
CA HIS A 28 21.65 -5.37 35.84
C HIS A 28 21.07 -6.78 35.55
N PRO A 29 21.51 -7.47 34.50
CA PRO A 29 20.90 -8.74 34.07
C PRO A 29 20.84 -9.82 35.16
N GLY A 30 21.86 -9.89 36.02
CA GLY A 30 21.92 -10.82 37.17
C GLY A 30 20.85 -10.58 38.24
N SER A 31 20.19 -9.41 38.25
CA SER A 31 19.15 -9.02 39.20
C SER A 31 17.80 -8.73 38.52
N ALA A 32 17.67 -9.12 37.26
CA ALA A 32 16.57 -8.71 36.38
C ALA A 32 15.25 -9.49 36.53
N LYS A 33 15.24 -10.56 37.33
CA LYS A 33 14.06 -11.42 37.51
C LYS A 33 12.82 -10.60 37.93
N ASN A 34 11.77 -10.70 37.13
CA ASN A 34 10.48 -10.01 37.33
C ASN A 34 10.55 -8.46 37.39
N THR A 35 11.65 -7.86 36.91
CA THR A 35 11.88 -6.41 37.01
C THR A 35 12.21 -5.81 35.62
N MET A 36 13.11 -6.44 34.86
CA MET A 36 13.53 -5.92 33.56
C MET A 36 12.39 -6.04 32.53
N ILE A 37 12.20 -4.96 31.79
CA ILE A 37 11.39 -4.96 30.57
C ILE A 37 12.35 -4.67 29.41
N ASN A 38 12.59 -5.66 28.56
CA ASN A 38 13.48 -5.50 27.40
C ASN A 38 12.65 -5.05 26.19
N ALA A 39 12.74 -3.78 25.83
CA ALA A 39 11.97 -3.19 24.73
C ALA A 39 12.16 -3.92 23.40
N ALA A 40 13.38 -4.39 23.09
CA ALA A 40 13.63 -5.14 21.85
C ALA A 40 12.89 -6.48 21.83
N LEU A 41 12.78 -7.17 22.97
CA LEU A 41 12.02 -8.42 23.06
C LEU A 41 10.51 -8.19 23.01
N VAL A 42 10.00 -7.10 23.61
CA VAL A 42 8.59 -6.72 23.49
C VAL A 42 8.24 -6.37 22.03
N ALA A 43 9.14 -5.68 21.32
CA ALA A 43 8.97 -5.40 19.89
C ALA A 43 8.88 -6.69 19.04
N MET A 44 9.73 -7.67 19.30
CA MET A 44 9.67 -8.98 18.64
C MET A 44 8.39 -9.76 18.99
N GLU A 45 7.86 -9.60 20.20
CA GLU A 45 6.59 -10.19 20.60
C GLU A 45 5.42 -9.52 19.87
N PHE A 46 5.42 -8.20 19.74
CA PHE A 46 4.45 -7.45 18.96
C PHE A 46 4.36 -7.99 17.52
N ASP A 47 5.49 -8.11 16.85
CA ASP A 47 5.55 -8.62 15.48
C ASP A 47 4.97 -10.03 15.34
N ARG A 48 5.26 -10.93 16.29
CA ARG A 48 4.74 -12.29 16.30
C ARG A 48 3.23 -12.40 16.57
N MET A 49 2.62 -11.37 17.13
CA MET A 49 1.18 -11.32 17.38
C MET A 49 0.38 -10.85 16.17
N LEU A 50 1.03 -10.30 15.14
CA LEU A 50 0.38 -9.97 13.89
C LEU A 50 -0.03 -11.25 13.13
N PRO A 51 -1.06 -11.19 12.28
CA PRO A 51 -1.51 -12.34 11.49
C PRO A 51 -0.37 -12.93 10.64
N ALA A 52 -0.09 -14.21 10.85
CA ALA A 52 0.91 -14.92 10.08
C ALA A 52 0.48 -15.06 8.60
N GLY A 53 1.43 -14.91 7.67
CA GLY A 53 1.16 -15.04 6.23
C GLY A 53 0.59 -13.77 5.56
N GLU A 54 0.24 -12.74 6.34
CA GLU A 54 -0.20 -11.46 5.77
C GLU A 54 0.98 -10.51 5.56
N THR A 55 1.95 -10.96 4.76
CA THR A 55 3.17 -10.21 4.43
C THR A 55 3.28 -9.98 2.91
N PRO A 56 4.09 -9.01 2.44
CA PRO A 56 4.28 -8.81 0.99
C PRO A 56 4.80 -10.05 0.27
N ARG A 57 5.51 -10.93 0.97
CA ARG A 57 6.04 -12.18 0.41
C ARG A 57 4.95 -13.23 0.17
N ASP A 58 3.89 -13.21 0.97
CA ASP A 58 2.90 -14.27 1.05
C ASP A 58 1.55 -13.89 0.45
N THR A 59 1.43 -12.66 -0.09
CA THR A 59 0.17 -12.09 -0.58
C THR A 59 0.26 -11.62 -2.03
N GLU A 60 -0.85 -11.75 -2.78
CA GLU A 60 -0.97 -11.33 -4.18
C GLU A 60 -2.34 -10.70 -4.48
N GLY A 61 -2.52 -10.19 -5.70
CA GLY A 61 -3.80 -9.65 -6.16
C GLY A 61 -4.38 -8.58 -5.22
N TYR A 62 -5.57 -8.83 -4.72
CA TYR A 62 -6.29 -7.93 -3.80
C TYR A 62 -5.93 -8.11 -2.31
N GLU A 63 -5.12 -9.11 -1.99
CA GLU A 63 -4.75 -9.40 -0.61
C GLU A 63 -3.88 -8.29 -0.02
N GLY A 64 -4.27 -7.84 1.17
CA GLY A 64 -3.53 -6.83 1.92
C GLY A 64 -2.46 -7.45 2.82
N PHE A 65 -1.60 -6.59 3.39
CA PHE A 65 -0.48 -7.04 4.20
C PHE A 65 -0.05 -6.05 5.29
N TYR A 66 0.75 -6.55 6.23
CA TYR A 66 1.61 -5.79 7.13
C TYR A 66 3.06 -5.98 6.66
N HIS A 67 3.76 -4.89 6.41
CA HIS A 67 5.17 -4.94 6.03
C HIS A 67 6.02 -4.22 7.06
N LEU A 68 6.84 -4.96 7.81
CA LEU A 68 7.85 -4.37 8.68
C LEU A 68 8.94 -3.74 7.80
N ASN A 69 8.91 -2.43 7.68
CA ASN A 69 9.81 -1.66 6.82
C ASN A 69 11.12 -1.30 7.52
N HIS A 70 11.05 -1.04 8.83
CA HIS A 70 12.24 -0.70 9.63
C HIS A 70 12.08 -1.19 11.06
N MET A 71 13.20 -1.62 11.64
CA MET A 71 13.31 -2.04 13.03
C MET A 71 14.59 -1.49 13.64
N SER A 72 14.50 -0.94 14.84
CA SER A 72 15.66 -0.56 15.65
C SER A 72 15.38 -0.77 17.13
N GLY A 73 16.41 -0.98 17.93
CA GLY A 73 16.18 -1.03 19.38
C GLY A 73 17.27 -1.67 20.21
N ASN A 74 17.09 -1.51 21.51
CA ASN A 74 17.90 -2.10 22.57
C ASN A 74 16.99 -2.43 23.79
N VAL A 75 17.58 -2.66 24.96
CA VAL A 75 16.83 -2.98 26.19
C VAL A 75 15.90 -1.83 26.61
N GLU A 76 16.34 -0.59 26.45
CA GLU A 76 15.63 0.60 26.97
C GLU A 76 14.56 1.13 26.04
N LYS A 77 14.77 1.00 24.73
CA LYS A 77 13.83 1.49 23.69
C LYS A 77 13.94 0.68 22.43
N ALA A 78 12.82 0.52 21.72
CA ALA A 78 12.77 -0.04 20.39
C ALA A 78 11.70 0.68 19.57
N ASN A 79 11.81 0.56 18.25
CA ASN A 79 10.83 1.07 17.30
C ASN A 79 10.64 0.07 16.17
N LEU A 80 9.38 -0.15 15.78
CA LEU A 80 8.99 -0.85 14.57
C LEU A 80 8.20 0.10 13.69
N ASN A 81 8.58 0.21 12.41
CA ASN A 81 7.84 0.95 11.42
C ASN A 81 7.19 -0.01 10.42
N TYR A 82 5.87 0.02 10.33
CA TYR A 82 5.09 -0.80 9.41
C TYR A 82 4.44 0.03 8.32
N ILE A 83 4.29 -0.62 7.18
CA ILE A 83 3.42 -0.20 6.09
C ILE A 83 2.26 -1.19 6.02
N LEU A 84 1.03 -0.71 6.20
CA LEU A 84 -0.20 -1.48 6.04
C LEU A 84 -0.80 -1.15 4.68
N ARG A 85 -1.22 -2.18 3.95
CA ARG A 85 -1.85 -2.05 2.64
C ARG A 85 -3.05 -2.98 2.52
N ASP A 86 -4.13 -2.48 1.93
CA ASP A 86 -5.29 -3.27 1.53
C ASP A 86 -6.11 -2.49 0.51
N HIS A 87 -6.71 -3.17 -0.47
CA HIS A 87 -7.62 -2.50 -1.43
C HIS A 87 -8.95 -2.13 -0.78
N ASP A 88 -9.40 -2.91 0.18
CA ASP A 88 -10.66 -2.73 0.88
C ASP A 88 -10.49 -1.81 2.10
N ALA A 89 -11.37 -0.80 2.22
CA ALA A 89 -11.34 0.17 3.31
C ALA A 89 -11.67 -0.44 4.68
N ASP A 90 -12.57 -1.43 4.72
CA ASP A 90 -12.93 -2.10 5.97
C ASP A 90 -11.80 -3.03 6.43
N ASN A 91 -11.10 -3.66 5.50
CA ASN A 91 -9.96 -4.50 5.83
C ASN A 91 -8.77 -3.68 6.34
N ILE A 92 -8.46 -2.52 5.74
CA ILE A 92 -7.41 -1.64 6.27
C ILE A 92 -7.77 -1.13 7.67
N ALA A 93 -9.04 -0.86 7.95
CA ALA A 93 -9.51 -0.50 9.28
C ALA A 93 -9.35 -1.65 10.28
N LYS A 94 -9.70 -2.88 9.90
CA LYS A 94 -9.48 -4.09 10.73
C LYS A 94 -8.00 -4.30 11.05
N ARG A 95 -7.11 -4.09 10.07
CA ARG A 95 -5.66 -4.19 10.29
C ARG A 95 -5.18 -3.21 11.34
N GLN A 96 -5.66 -1.98 11.30
CA GLN A 96 -5.33 -0.97 12.31
C GLN A 96 -5.85 -1.37 13.69
N GLU A 97 -7.06 -1.94 13.78
CA GLU A 97 -7.66 -2.37 15.04
C GLU A 97 -6.88 -3.53 15.67
N ILE A 98 -6.44 -4.50 14.88
CA ILE A 98 -5.57 -5.59 15.35
C ILE A 98 -4.28 -5.03 16.00
N MET A 99 -3.64 -4.02 15.39
CA MET A 99 -2.45 -3.40 15.99
C MET A 99 -2.77 -2.68 17.31
N LYS A 100 -3.92 -2.03 17.42
CA LYS A 100 -4.37 -1.39 18.67
C LYS A 100 -4.64 -2.43 19.77
N GLU A 101 -5.28 -3.55 19.43
CA GLU A 101 -5.52 -4.65 20.37
C GLU A 101 -4.21 -5.26 20.87
N ILE A 102 -3.23 -5.48 20.00
CA ILE A 102 -1.91 -5.97 20.37
C ILE A 102 -1.22 -4.99 21.31
N THR A 103 -1.27 -3.69 20.97
CA THR A 103 -0.73 -2.63 21.83
C THR A 103 -1.35 -2.66 23.23
N ALA A 104 -2.67 -2.78 23.32
CA ALA A 104 -3.38 -2.87 24.60
C ALA A 104 -2.97 -4.10 25.41
N LYS A 105 -2.91 -5.28 24.78
CA LYS A 105 -2.50 -6.55 25.42
C LYS A 105 -1.06 -6.48 25.97
N LEU A 106 -0.14 -5.88 25.22
CA LEU A 106 1.25 -5.74 25.68
C LEU A 106 1.38 -4.72 26.81
N ASN A 107 0.59 -3.64 26.77
CA ASN A 107 0.53 -2.67 27.89
C ASN A 107 -0.09 -3.29 29.15
N GLU A 108 -1.08 -4.15 29.04
CA GLU A 108 -1.62 -4.91 30.15
C GLU A 108 -0.55 -5.84 30.78
N LYS A 109 0.23 -6.50 29.92
CA LYS A 109 1.26 -7.47 30.34
C LYS A 109 2.50 -6.82 30.95
N TYR A 110 2.99 -5.73 30.37
CA TYR A 110 4.29 -5.13 30.72
C TYR A 110 4.19 -3.80 31.47
N GLY A 111 3.00 -3.24 31.59
CA GLY A 111 2.75 -1.94 32.22
C GLY A 111 2.30 -0.88 31.21
N ALA A 112 1.49 0.05 31.68
CA ALA A 112 1.00 1.16 30.88
C ALA A 112 2.17 1.95 30.25
N ASP A 113 1.98 2.44 29.02
CA ASP A 113 2.95 3.22 28.27
C ASP A 113 4.22 2.46 27.84
N THR A 114 4.26 1.12 28.00
CA THR A 114 5.36 0.29 27.50
C THR A 114 5.35 0.27 25.95
N VAL A 115 4.17 0.25 25.34
CA VAL A 115 3.98 0.27 23.88
C VAL A 115 3.10 1.45 23.49
N SER A 116 3.54 2.24 22.53
CA SER A 116 2.73 3.31 21.94
C SER A 116 2.64 3.10 20.43
N LEU A 117 1.43 3.25 19.87
CA LEU A 117 1.12 3.07 18.47
C LEU A 117 0.65 4.40 17.86
N THR A 118 1.31 4.83 16.81
CA THR A 118 0.89 5.97 15.97
C THR A 118 0.51 5.48 14.59
N LEU A 119 -0.73 5.76 14.16
CA LEU A 119 -1.24 5.40 12.84
C LEU A 119 -1.41 6.67 12.01
N LYS A 120 -0.95 6.63 10.76
CA LYS A 120 -1.07 7.75 9.81
C LYS A 120 -1.55 7.24 8.46
N GLU A 121 -2.72 7.69 8.03
CA GLU A 121 -3.19 7.48 6.66
C GLU A 121 -2.26 8.22 5.69
N GLU A 122 -1.83 7.55 4.63
CA GLU A 122 -0.95 8.11 3.60
C GLU A 122 -1.71 8.41 2.31
N TYR A 123 -2.51 7.44 1.84
CA TYR A 123 -3.39 7.60 0.69
C TYR A 123 -4.51 6.54 0.72
N ARG A 124 -5.54 6.76 -0.10
CA ARG A 124 -6.71 5.88 -0.23
C ARG A 124 -6.84 5.32 -1.64
N ASN A 125 -7.65 4.27 -1.76
CA ASN A 125 -8.02 3.67 -3.04
C ASN A 125 -8.86 4.66 -3.86
N MET A 126 -8.39 5.01 -5.04
CA MET A 126 -9.06 5.95 -5.94
C MET A 126 -10.36 5.42 -6.55
N ALA A 127 -10.64 4.13 -6.44
CA ALA A 127 -11.86 3.52 -6.96
C ALA A 127 -13.13 4.25 -6.49
N GLU A 128 -13.15 4.77 -5.26
CA GLU A 128 -14.24 5.60 -4.73
C GLU A 128 -14.55 6.82 -5.61
N LYS A 129 -13.52 7.43 -6.19
CA LYS A 129 -13.63 8.63 -7.04
C LYS A 129 -13.83 8.30 -8.51
N ILE A 130 -13.33 7.14 -8.96
CA ILE A 130 -13.42 6.72 -10.35
C ILE A 130 -14.77 6.07 -10.67
N LYS A 131 -15.31 5.23 -9.77
CA LYS A 131 -16.59 4.53 -9.99
C LYS A 131 -17.77 5.43 -10.41
N PRO A 132 -17.97 6.63 -9.81
CA PRO A 132 -19.00 7.57 -10.28
C PRO A 132 -18.74 8.13 -11.69
N ASN A 133 -17.50 8.03 -12.19
CA ASN A 133 -17.03 8.53 -13.48
C ASN A 133 -16.56 7.39 -14.38
N PHE A 134 -17.25 6.26 -14.37
CA PHE A 134 -16.76 5.02 -14.98
C PHE A 134 -16.59 5.09 -16.51
N HIS A 135 -17.18 6.11 -17.15
CA HIS A 135 -16.92 6.43 -18.56
C HIS A 135 -15.42 6.63 -18.87
N LEU A 136 -14.62 7.05 -17.88
CA LEU A 136 -13.16 7.16 -18.02
C LEU A 136 -12.54 5.81 -18.36
N ILE A 137 -12.97 4.76 -17.67
CA ILE A 137 -12.48 3.39 -17.89
C ILE A 137 -13.00 2.80 -19.20
N GLU A 138 -14.29 3.02 -19.48
CA GLU A 138 -14.89 2.52 -20.74
C GLU A 138 -14.25 3.17 -21.99
N ASN A 139 -13.94 4.46 -21.92
CA ASN A 139 -13.24 5.13 -23.00
C ASN A 139 -11.77 4.69 -23.12
N ALA A 140 -11.09 4.50 -21.97
CA ALA A 140 -9.74 3.96 -21.97
C ALA A 140 -9.68 2.56 -22.60
N LYS A 141 -10.62 1.65 -22.25
CA LYS A 141 -10.72 0.31 -22.89
C LYS A 141 -10.89 0.40 -24.39
N LYS A 142 -11.79 1.28 -24.86
CA LYS A 142 -12.00 1.48 -26.31
C LYS A 142 -10.74 1.98 -27.02
N ALA A 143 -10.04 2.93 -26.38
CA ALA A 143 -8.81 3.49 -26.95
C ALA A 143 -7.69 2.45 -27.04
N VAL A 144 -7.45 1.68 -25.97
CA VAL A 144 -6.48 0.58 -25.94
C VAL A 144 -6.83 -0.48 -26.98
N GLN A 145 -8.09 -0.88 -27.07
CA GLN A 145 -8.50 -1.88 -28.07
C GLN A 145 -8.28 -1.40 -29.50
N LYS A 146 -8.49 -0.11 -29.79
CA LYS A 146 -8.26 0.47 -31.10
C LYS A 146 -6.78 0.61 -31.45
N SER A 147 -5.89 0.71 -30.48
CA SER A 147 -4.44 0.67 -30.70
C SER A 147 -3.90 -0.75 -30.96
N GLY A 148 -4.79 -1.75 -31.01
CA GLY A 148 -4.47 -3.12 -31.43
C GLY A 148 -4.10 -4.08 -30.31
N VAL A 149 -4.25 -3.68 -29.05
CA VAL A 149 -4.02 -4.56 -27.90
C VAL A 149 -5.31 -4.78 -27.10
N GLU A 150 -5.40 -5.91 -26.40
CA GLU A 150 -6.56 -6.22 -25.55
C GLU A 150 -6.43 -5.51 -24.20
N PRO A 151 -7.38 -4.63 -23.81
CA PRO A 151 -7.30 -3.89 -22.56
C PRO A 151 -7.41 -4.79 -21.33
N GLN A 152 -6.51 -4.61 -20.39
CA GLN A 152 -6.48 -5.31 -19.12
C GLN A 152 -6.73 -4.32 -17.98
N VAL A 153 -7.78 -4.57 -17.20
CA VAL A 153 -8.06 -3.76 -15.99
C VAL A 153 -7.52 -4.50 -14.80
N ILE A 154 -6.51 -3.92 -14.17
CA ILE A 154 -5.81 -4.54 -13.04
C ILE A 154 -5.75 -3.58 -11.83
N PRO A 155 -5.71 -4.10 -10.59
CA PRO A 155 -5.47 -3.29 -9.41
C PRO A 155 -3.98 -3.01 -9.22
N VAL A 156 -3.64 -1.80 -8.79
CA VAL A 156 -2.26 -1.43 -8.40
C VAL A 156 -2.00 -1.85 -6.96
N ARG A 157 -0.95 -2.62 -6.73
CA ARG A 157 -0.47 -2.96 -5.36
C ARG A 157 0.44 -1.89 -4.78
N GLY A 158 0.10 -0.63 -4.98
CA GLY A 158 0.87 0.54 -4.55
C GLY A 158 0.01 1.78 -4.50
N GLY A 159 0.65 2.94 -4.43
CA GLY A 159 0.03 4.25 -4.61
C GLY A 159 0.41 4.83 -5.96
N THR A 160 -0.40 5.73 -6.48
CA THR A 160 -0.18 6.43 -7.74
C THR A 160 -0.49 7.92 -7.58
N ASP A 161 0.06 8.76 -8.44
CA ASP A 161 -0.29 10.18 -8.49
C ASP A 161 -1.76 10.37 -8.84
N GLY A 162 -2.31 9.50 -9.70
CA GLY A 162 -3.73 9.48 -10.06
C GLY A 162 -4.64 9.30 -8.85
N ALA A 163 -4.26 8.48 -7.88
CA ALA A 163 -5.00 8.33 -6.63
C ALA A 163 -5.07 9.67 -5.88
N ARG A 164 -3.94 10.38 -5.74
CA ARG A 164 -3.89 11.68 -5.06
C ARG A 164 -4.71 12.73 -5.80
N LEU A 165 -4.58 12.83 -7.12
CA LEU A 165 -5.34 13.75 -7.96
C LEU A 165 -6.85 13.49 -7.86
N SER A 166 -7.25 12.22 -7.82
CA SER A 166 -8.66 11.83 -7.69
C SER A 166 -9.29 12.37 -6.40
N PHE A 167 -8.58 12.34 -5.29
CA PHE A 167 -9.05 12.93 -4.02
C PHE A 167 -8.96 14.46 -3.96
N MET A 168 -8.21 15.08 -4.88
CA MET A 168 -8.19 16.54 -5.07
C MET A 168 -9.31 17.06 -5.99
N GLY A 169 -10.17 16.16 -6.48
CA GLY A 169 -11.34 16.53 -7.31
C GLY A 169 -11.14 16.29 -8.82
N LEU A 170 -10.02 15.67 -9.22
CA LEU A 170 -9.77 15.26 -10.60
C LEU A 170 -9.73 13.73 -10.68
N PRO A 171 -10.84 13.04 -10.99
CA PRO A 171 -10.85 11.60 -11.18
C PRO A 171 -9.81 11.19 -12.24
N CYS A 172 -8.76 10.50 -11.82
CA CYS A 172 -7.58 10.28 -12.64
C CYS A 172 -7.12 8.81 -12.56
N PRO A 173 -7.73 7.90 -13.36
CA PRO A 173 -7.23 6.54 -13.48
C PRO A 173 -5.90 6.52 -14.23
N ASN A 174 -5.11 5.46 -14.04
CA ASN A 174 -3.85 5.30 -14.76
C ASN A 174 -4.03 4.53 -16.06
N LEU A 175 -3.22 4.87 -17.05
CA LEU A 175 -3.00 4.10 -18.27
C LEU A 175 -1.60 3.51 -18.27
N GLY A 176 -1.45 2.34 -18.86
CA GLY A 176 -0.16 1.71 -19.07
C GLY A 176 0.77 2.61 -19.88
N THR A 177 2.05 2.55 -19.58
CA THR A 177 3.11 3.36 -20.20
C THR A 177 4.01 2.55 -21.12
N GLY A 178 3.75 1.24 -21.26
CA GLY A 178 4.63 0.32 -21.97
C GLY A 178 5.92 0.02 -21.20
N SER A 179 5.88 0.14 -19.86
CA SER A 179 7.03 -0.10 -18.99
C SER A 179 6.94 -1.45 -18.31
N TYR A 180 8.10 -2.07 -18.13
CA TYR A 180 8.26 -3.41 -17.56
C TYR A 180 9.36 -3.43 -16.51
N ALA A 181 9.27 -4.34 -15.56
CA ALA A 181 10.22 -4.53 -14.46
C ALA A 181 10.53 -3.24 -13.67
N CYS A 182 9.52 -2.41 -13.46
CA CYS A 182 9.62 -1.11 -12.80
C CYS A 182 10.34 -1.19 -11.45
N HIS A 183 11.13 -0.14 -11.12
CA HIS A 183 11.93 -0.01 -9.91
C HIS A 183 13.05 -1.04 -9.75
N GLY A 184 13.39 -1.76 -10.82
CA GLY A 184 14.43 -2.77 -10.79
C GLY A 184 15.56 -2.51 -11.79
N PRO A 185 16.68 -3.28 -11.70
CA PRO A 185 17.82 -3.12 -12.62
C PRO A 185 17.51 -3.53 -14.07
N TYR A 186 16.36 -4.17 -14.28
CA TYR A 186 15.88 -4.58 -15.61
C TYR A 186 14.71 -3.75 -16.09
N GLU A 187 14.46 -2.59 -15.47
CA GLU A 187 13.41 -1.68 -15.93
C GLU A 187 13.67 -1.25 -17.37
N HIS A 188 12.66 -1.43 -18.21
CA HIS A 188 12.75 -1.12 -19.64
C HIS A 188 11.40 -0.78 -20.25
N THR A 189 11.44 -0.18 -21.41
CA THR A 189 10.32 -0.02 -22.36
C THR A 189 10.77 -0.40 -23.75
N THR A 190 9.84 -0.57 -24.69
CA THR A 190 10.14 -0.85 -26.09
C THR A 190 9.62 0.28 -26.98
N ALA A 191 10.19 0.43 -28.18
CA ALA A 191 9.69 1.40 -29.15
C ALA A 191 8.25 1.08 -29.56
N GLU A 192 7.95 -0.20 -29.77
CA GLU A 192 6.61 -0.68 -30.09
C GLU A 192 5.59 -0.39 -28.98
N GLY A 193 5.98 -0.59 -27.71
CA GLY A 193 5.12 -0.25 -26.56
C GLY A 193 4.85 1.26 -26.47
N MET A 194 5.85 2.07 -26.73
CA MET A 194 5.68 3.54 -26.80
C MET A 194 4.73 3.96 -27.93
N ASP A 195 4.85 3.37 -29.11
CA ASP A 195 3.96 3.64 -30.27
C ASP A 195 2.51 3.29 -29.94
N ILE A 196 2.27 2.12 -29.32
CA ILE A 196 0.93 1.70 -28.87
C ILE A 196 0.34 2.70 -27.87
N VAL A 197 1.15 3.18 -26.91
CA VAL A 197 0.68 4.18 -25.93
C VAL A 197 0.34 5.51 -26.60
N VAL A 198 1.12 5.96 -27.57
CA VAL A 198 0.83 7.18 -28.38
C VAL A 198 -0.49 7.01 -29.14
N ASP A 199 -0.70 5.89 -29.77
CA ASP A 199 -1.94 5.58 -30.50
C ASP A 199 -3.14 5.54 -29.53
N THR A 200 -2.99 4.91 -28.36
CA THR A 200 -4.00 4.87 -27.31
C THR A 200 -4.39 6.28 -26.85
N LEU A 201 -3.41 7.14 -26.56
CA LEU A 201 -3.68 8.51 -26.12
C LEU A 201 -4.34 9.36 -27.22
N THR A 202 -3.89 9.20 -28.45
CA THR A 202 -4.47 9.87 -29.62
C THR A 202 -5.94 9.49 -29.81
N GLU A 203 -6.24 8.19 -29.74
CA GLU A 203 -7.61 7.68 -29.85
C GLU A 203 -8.48 8.12 -28.67
N LEU A 204 -7.94 8.15 -27.46
CA LEU A 204 -8.66 8.61 -26.26
C LEU A 204 -9.08 10.07 -26.41
N VAL A 205 -8.17 10.95 -26.84
CA VAL A 205 -8.47 12.37 -27.10
C VAL A 205 -9.54 12.51 -28.18
N ARG A 206 -9.47 11.71 -29.25
CA ARG A 206 -10.47 11.69 -30.33
C ARG A 206 -11.85 11.29 -29.79
N LEU A 207 -11.93 10.24 -28.97
CA LEU A 207 -13.18 9.80 -28.35
C LEU A 207 -13.84 10.91 -27.52
N TYR A 208 -13.05 11.61 -26.73
CA TYR A 208 -13.58 12.74 -25.93
C TYR A 208 -13.97 13.94 -26.78
N GLY A 209 -13.29 14.20 -27.90
CA GLY A 209 -13.64 15.25 -28.84
C GLY A 209 -14.98 15.02 -29.57
N GLU A 210 -15.42 13.76 -29.69
CA GLU A 210 -16.68 13.35 -30.30
C GLU A 210 -17.85 13.27 -29.31
N MET A 211 -17.58 13.28 -27.99
CA MET A 211 -18.62 13.31 -26.94
C MET A 211 -19.26 14.68 -26.91
N LYS A 212 -20.59 14.73 -27.18
CA LYS A 212 -21.40 15.96 -27.13
C LYS A 212 -22.09 16.13 -25.78
#